data_3780c09f0dbb84d8e88b9d003ca2c368
#
_entry.id   3780c09f0dbb84d8e88b9d003ca2c368
#
_cell.length_a   1.000
_cell.length_b   1.000
_cell.length_c   1.000
_cell.angle_alpha   90.00
_cell.angle_beta   90.00
_cell.angle_gamma   90.00
#
_symmetry.space_group_name_H-M   'P 1'
#
loop_
_entity.id
_entity.type
_entity.pdbx_description
1 polymer ?
#
loop_
_entity_poly.entity_id
_entity_poly.type
_entity_poly.pdbx_seq_one_letter_code
_entity_poly.pdbx_strand_id
1 'polypeptide(L)'
;MIEITSEEIKKYIIGREIVLVSTHHKLSIPVIKRIYKKMVNGIKFDDIKICGNLVIDGHHRYISSLLAEIEIGKIKSLKSSATKEYKWNDIEFDENDWDTISKIQYLNQRDAEYNQVDIEIINDIISE
;
A
#
# COMPACT_ATOMS: atom_id res chain seq x y z
N MET A 1 -6.44 5.29 -16.39
CA MET A 1 -5.67 5.08 -15.15
C MET A 1 -5.63 6.37 -14.35
N ILE A 2 -5.84 6.30 -13.04
CA ILE A 2 -5.75 7.48 -12.18
C ILE A 2 -4.29 7.88 -12.00
N GLU A 3 -4.05 9.18 -11.88
CA GLU A 3 -2.75 9.69 -11.53
C GLU A 3 -2.59 9.66 -10.02
N ILE A 4 -1.52 9.02 -9.53
CA ILE A 4 -1.31 8.85 -8.09
C ILE A 4 -0.36 9.95 -7.60
N THR A 5 -0.94 11.01 -7.09
CA THR A 5 -0.24 12.13 -6.46
C THR A 5 -0.74 12.26 -5.03
N SER A 6 0.00 13.01 -4.21
CA SER A 6 -0.44 13.30 -2.84
C SER A 6 -1.86 13.88 -2.82
N GLU A 7 -2.12 14.82 -3.72
CA GLU A 7 -3.41 15.50 -3.86
C GLU A 7 -4.53 14.54 -4.21
N GLU A 8 -4.31 13.69 -5.20
CA GLU A 8 -5.30 12.71 -5.65
C GLU A 8 -5.58 11.65 -4.60
N ILE A 9 -4.55 11.19 -3.89
CA ILE A 9 -4.72 10.23 -2.79
C ILE A 9 -5.59 10.84 -1.70
N LYS A 10 -5.29 12.05 -1.27
CA LYS A 10 -6.06 12.74 -0.22
C LYS A 10 -7.50 12.99 -0.64
N LYS A 11 -7.72 13.41 -1.86
CA LYS A 11 -9.05 13.61 -2.44
C LYS A 11 -9.87 12.33 -2.39
N TYR A 12 -9.26 11.23 -2.80
CA TYR A 12 -9.91 9.92 -2.82
C TYR A 12 -10.31 9.47 -1.41
N ILE A 13 -9.40 9.63 -0.46
CA ILE A 13 -9.62 9.20 0.92
C ILE A 13 -10.69 10.06 1.61
N ILE A 14 -10.65 11.38 1.42
CA ILE A 14 -11.61 12.31 2.04
C ILE A 14 -13.03 12.03 1.58
N GLY A 15 -13.21 11.64 0.33
CA GLY A 15 -14.53 11.36 -0.23
C GLY A 15 -15.16 10.04 0.22
N ARG A 16 -14.47 9.27 1.08
CA ARG A 16 -14.91 7.94 1.49
C ARG A 16 -14.94 7.81 3.01
N GLU A 17 -15.85 6.97 3.51
CA GLU A 17 -15.92 6.61 4.91
C GLU A 17 -14.90 5.50 5.17
N ILE A 18 -13.70 5.88 5.63
CA ILE A 18 -12.64 4.92 5.92
C ILE A 18 -12.59 4.73 7.43
N VAL A 19 -12.90 3.50 7.87
CA VAL A 19 -12.96 3.15 9.28
C VAL A 19 -11.57 2.99 9.89
N LEU A 20 -10.62 2.40 9.13
CA LEU A 20 -9.27 2.18 9.62
C LEU A 20 -8.47 3.47 9.69
N VAL A 21 -7.62 3.58 10.69
CA VAL A 21 -6.79 4.76 10.95
C VAL A 21 -5.33 4.37 10.84
N SER A 22 -4.49 5.31 10.42
CA SER A 22 -3.05 5.08 10.26
C SER A 22 -2.31 5.13 11.59
N THR A 23 -1.23 4.35 11.69
CA THR A 23 -0.25 4.47 12.78
C THR A 23 1.08 5.03 12.27
N HIS A 24 1.15 5.39 11.00
CA HIS A 24 2.30 6.06 10.40
C HIS A 24 1.91 7.47 9.96
N HIS A 25 2.81 8.44 10.13
CA HIS A 25 2.56 9.83 9.74
C HIS A 25 3.02 10.15 8.32
N LYS A 26 3.72 9.22 7.67
CA LYS A 26 4.32 9.44 6.36
C LYS A 26 4.30 8.14 5.55
N LEU A 27 4.03 8.22 4.26
CA LEU A 27 4.03 7.08 3.34
C LEU A 27 4.68 7.49 2.02
N SER A 28 5.21 6.52 1.28
CA SER A 28 5.91 6.76 0.01
C SER A 28 4.97 6.59 -1.18
N ILE A 29 4.83 7.62 -1.98
CA ILE A 29 4.01 7.57 -3.21
C ILE A 29 4.56 6.54 -4.22
N PRO A 30 5.87 6.49 -4.52
CA PRO A 30 6.38 5.47 -5.44
C PRO A 30 6.10 4.04 -5.00
N VAL A 31 6.16 3.76 -3.70
CA VAL A 31 5.82 2.43 -3.16
C VAL A 31 4.33 2.14 -3.39
N ILE A 32 3.47 3.11 -3.11
CA ILE A 32 2.02 2.99 -3.35
C ILE A 32 1.76 2.72 -4.84
N LYS A 33 2.40 3.46 -5.73
CA LYS A 33 2.23 3.30 -7.18
C LYS A 33 2.57 1.89 -7.66
N ARG A 34 3.69 1.33 -7.20
CA ARG A 34 4.09 -0.02 -7.61
C ARG A 34 3.09 -1.06 -7.15
N ILE A 35 2.65 -0.96 -5.91
CA ILE A 35 1.65 -1.90 -5.37
C ILE A 35 0.32 -1.73 -6.12
N TYR A 36 -0.11 -0.50 -6.34
CA TYR A 36 -1.34 -0.20 -7.08
C TYR A 36 -1.33 -0.84 -8.48
N LYS A 37 -0.24 -0.64 -9.24
CA LYS A 37 -0.10 -1.22 -10.58
C LYS A 37 -0.21 -2.75 -10.55
N LYS A 38 0.43 -3.38 -9.56
CA LYS A 38 0.35 -4.83 -9.38
C LYS A 38 -1.08 -5.25 -9.08
N MET A 39 -1.74 -4.57 -8.15
CA MET A 39 -3.11 -4.91 -7.75
C MET A 39 -4.11 -4.79 -8.90
N VAL A 40 -4.06 -3.72 -9.68
CA VAL A 40 -4.98 -3.55 -10.82
C VAL A 40 -4.72 -4.57 -11.93
N ASN A 41 -3.56 -5.21 -11.92
CA ASN A 41 -3.22 -6.28 -12.86
C ASN A 41 -3.40 -7.68 -12.24
N GLY A 42 -4.11 -7.78 -11.13
CA GLY A 42 -4.49 -9.06 -10.54
C GLY A 42 -3.47 -9.70 -9.61
N ILE A 43 -2.38 -9.02 -9.31
CA ILE A 43 -1.37 -9.53 -8.38
C ILE A 43 -1.90 -9.41 -6.95
N LYS A 44 -1.84 -10.51 -6.20
CA LYS A 44 -2.35 -10.60 -4.84
C LYS A 44 -1.24 -10.36 -3.82
N PHE A 45 -1.62 -9.80 -2.69
CA PHE A 45 -0.72 -9.46 -1.59
C PHE A 45 -1.21 -10.08 -0.29
N ASP A 46 -0.29 -10.24 0.65
CA ASP A 46 -0.60 -10.70 2.00
C ASP A 46 -1.57 -9.77 2.71
N ASP A 47 -2.26 -10.33 3.70
CA ASP A 47 -3.13 -9.58 4.58
C ASP A 47 -2.36 -8.47 5.30
N ILE A 48 -3.03 -7.35 5.53
CA ILE A 48 -2.50 -6.32 6.40
C ILE A 48 -2.79 -6.67 7.86
N LYS A 49 -2.01 -6.08 8.77
CA LYS A 49 -2.19 -6.31 10.21
C LYS A 49 -2.92 -5.13 10.83
N ILE A 50 -3.95 -5.43 11.61
CA ILE A 50 -4.76 -4.41 12.28
C ILE A 50 -4.89 -4.71 13.76
N CYS A 51 -5.12 -3.65 14.56
CA CYS A 51 -5.48 -3.75 15.97
C CYS A 51 -6.69 -2.83 16.18
N GLY A 52 -7.87 -3.42 16.40
CA GLY A 52 -9.11 -2.63 16.41
C GLY A 52 -9.30 -1.91 15.07
N ASN A 53 -9.35 -0.59 15.09
CA ASN A 53 -9.45 0.23 13.89
C ASN A 53 -8.11 0.79 13.40
N LEU A 54 -6.98 0.30 13.96
CA LEU A 54 -5.65 0.78 13.61
C LEU A 54 -4.98 -0.14 12.60
N VAL A 55 -4.40 0.43 11.55
CA VAL A 55 -3.51 -0.30 10.65
C VAL A 55 -2.14 -0.36 11.32
N ILE A 56 -1.68 -1.57 11.64
CA ILE A 56 -0.39 -1.78 12.31
C ILE A 56 0.72 -2.01 11.29
N ASP A 57 0.45 -2.80 10.25
CA ASP A 57 1.41 -3.11 9.18
C ASP A 57 0.69 -3.20 7.85
N GLY A 58 1.35 -2.77 6.79
CA GLY A 58 0.81 -2.82 5.44
C GLY A 58 0.10 -1.53 5.02
N HIS A 59 0.52 -0.37 5.53
CA HIS A 59 -0.09 0.92 5.19
C HIS A 59 -0.09 1.20 3.68
N HIS A 60 1.04 0.96 3.01
CA HIS A 60 1.13 1.16 1.56
C HIS A 60 0.19 0.22 0.81
N ARG A 61 0.08 -1.03 1.25
CA ARG A 61 -0.85 -2.00 0.66
C ARG A 61 -2.30 -1.58 0.88
N TYR A 62 -2.60 -1.06 2.07
CA TYR A 62 -3.97 -0.62 2.38
C TYR A 62 -4.40 0.54 1.47
N ILE A 63 -3.58 1.58 1.37
CA ILE A 63 -3.88 2.73 0.50
C ILE A 63 -3.98 2.27 -0.96
N SER A 64 -3.06 1.43 -1.42
CA SER A 64 -3.09 0.91 -2.79
C SER A 64 -4.37 0.13 -3.07
N SER A 65 -4.83 -0.68 -2.10
CA SER A 65 -6.07 -1.45 -2.24
C SER A 65 -7.30 -0.55 -2.35
N LEU A 66 -7.33 0.54 -1.59
CA LEU A 66 -8.42 1.52 -1.69
C LEU A 66 -8.45 2.16 -3.08
N LEU A 67 -7.30 2.58 -3.58
CA LEU A 67 -7.18 3.18 -4.90
C LEU A 67 -7.52 2.19 -6.02
N ALA A 68 -7.16 0.94 -5.87
CA ALA A 68 -7.44 -0.12 -6.83
C ALA A 68 -8.87 -0.65 -6.71
N GLU A 69 -9.61 -0.21 -5.69
CA GLU A 69 -10.97 -0.66 -5.40
C GLU A 69 -11.09 -2.17 -5.23
N ILE A 70 -10.12 -2.75 -4.54
CA ILE A 70 -10.13 -4.17 -4.16
C ILE A 70 -10.09 -4.29 -2.64
N GLU A 71 -10.63 -5.38 -2.13
CA GLU A 71 -10.50 -5.70 -0.72
C GLU A 71 -9.18 -6.40 -0.45
N ILE A 72 -8.50 -5.97 0.62
CA ILE A 72 -7.31 -6.64 1.11
C ILE A 72 -7.65 -7.35 2.42
N GLY A 73 -7.12 -8.55 2.60
CA GLY A 73 -7.35 -9.31 3.82
C GLY A 73 -6.74 -8.62 5.04
N LYS A 74 -7.31 -8.89 6.20
CA LYS A 74 -6.90 -8.28 7.46
C LYS A 74 -6.74 -9.36 8.52
N ILE A 75 -5.62 -9.32 9.26
CA ILE A 75 -5.40 -10.20 10.40
C ILE A 75 -5.14 -9.35 11.65
N LYS A 76 -5.47 -9.90 12.80
CA LYS A 76 -5.28 -9.20 14.07
C LYS A 76 -3.82 -9.17 14.46
N SER A 77 -3.40 -8.05 15.03
CA SER A 77 -2.06 -7.86 15.56
C SER A 77 -2.14 -7.05 16.84
N LEU A 78 -1.02 -6.94 17.53
CA LEU A 78 -0.93 -6.14 18.77
C LEU A 78 -0.34 -4.78 18.48
N LYS A 79 -0.76 -3.79 19.25
CA LYS A 79 -0.12 -2.48 19.28
C LYS A 79 0.76 -2.38 20.52
N SER A 80 1.75 -1.49 20.49
CA SER A 80 2.59 -1.17 21.64
C SER A 80 2.16 0.16 22.26
N SER A 81 2.72 0.49 23.42
CA SER A 81 2.50 1.80 24.06
C SER A 81 3.06 2.95 23.23
N ALA A 82 3.97 2.66 22.30
CA ALA A 82 4.56 3.66 21.39
C ALA A 82 3.71 3.89 20.13
N THR A 83 2.66 3.10 19.91
CA THR A 83 1.80 3.24 18.74
C THR A 83 1.01 4.54 18.84
N LYS A 84 1.06 5.34 17.77
CA LYS A 84 0.33 6.61 17.66
C LYS A 84 -0.67 6.53 16.52
N GLU A 85 -1.78 7.26 16.67
CA GLU A 85 -2.82 7.33 15.65
C GLU A 85 -2.68 8.61 14.83
N TYR A 86 -2.88 8.50 13.52
CA TYR A 86 -2.86 9.64 12.61
C TYR A 86 -4.08 9.57 11.68
N LYS A 87 -4.78 10.68 11.57
CA LYS A 87 -5.86 10.79 10.59
C LYS A 87 -5.25 10.83 9.19
N TRP A 88 -5.93 10.24 8.23
CA TRP A 88 -5.43 10.22 6.85
C TRP A 88 -5.15 11.60 6.28
N ASN A 89 -5.93 12.62 6.68
CA ASN A 89 -5.70 14.01 6.28
C ASN A 89 -4.35 14.56 6.77
N ASP A 90 -3.83 14.01 7.85
CA ASP A 90 -2.58 14.48 8.46
C ASP A 90 -1.37 13.66 8.01
N ILE A 91 -1.58 12.68 7.14
CA ILE A 91 -0.49 11.87 6.59
C ILE A 91 0.24 12.66 5.52
N GLU A 92 1.57 12.65 5.57
CA GLU A 92 2.41 13.17 4.51
C GLU A 92 2.66 12.08 3.48
N PHE A 93 2.33 12.34 2.22
CA PHE A 93 2.62 11.42 1.13
C PHE A 93 3.90 11.90 0.43
N ASP A 94 4.99 11.19 0.73
CA ASP A 94 6.34 11.51 0.29
C ASP A 94 6.55 11.10 -1.17
N GLU A 95 7.11 11.99 -1.96
CA GLU A 95 7.43 11.73 -3.38
C GLU A 95 8.70 10.90 -3.55
N ASN A 96 9.48 10.74 -2.50
CA ASN A 96 10.71 9.94 -2.54
C ASN A 96 10.39 8.46 -2.45
N ASP A 97 11.14 7.68 -3.21
CA ASP A 97 11.03 6.24 -3.17
C ASP A 97 11.76 5.70 -1.94
N TRP A 98 11.02 4.99 -1.07
CA TRP A 98 11.58 4.40 0.13
C TRP A 98 12.30 3.08 -0.15
N ASP A 99 12.12 2.52 -1.35
CA ASP A 99 12.75 1.26 -1.73
C ASP A 99 13.94 1.52 -2.66
N THR A 100 15.04 0.82 -2.40
CA THR A 100 16.18 0.78 -3.30
C THR A 100 15.87 -0.11 -4.50
N ILE A 101 16.67 -0.01 -5.56
CA ILE A 101 16.53 -0.89 -6.74
C ILE A 101 16.60 -2.36 -6.32
N SER A 102 17.54 -2.71 -5.45
CA SER A 102 17.68 -4.09 -4.93
C SER A 102 16.43 -4.54 -4.19
N LYS A 103 15.85 -3.67 -3.38
CA LYS A 103 14.62 -3.97 -2.63
C LYS A 103 13.44 -4.18 -3.58
N ILE A 104 13.33 -3.35 -4.61
CA ILE A 104 12.27 -3.48 -5.62
C ILE A 104 12.38 -4.83 -6.32
N GLN A 105 13.58 -5.22 -6.74
CA GLN A 105 13.83 -6.52 -7.39
C GLN A 105 13.47 -7.68 -6.48
N TYR A 106 13.86 -7.59 -5.21
CA TYR A 106 13.53 -8.61 -4.21
C TYR A 106 12.01 -8.75 -4.02
N LEU A 107 11.31 -7.63 -3.88
CA LEU A 107 9.86 -7.63 -3.72
C LEU A 107 9.15 -8.16 -4.97
N ASN A 108 9.63 -7.81 -6.16
CA ASN A 108 9.07 -8.33 -7.40
C ASN A 108 9.21 -9.85 -7.48
N GLN A 109 10.37 -10.38 -7.07
CA GLN A 109 10.59 -11.83 -7.06
C GLN A 109 9.65 -12.52 -6.08
N ARG A 110 9.48 -11.95 -4.87
CA ARG A 110 8.54 -12.47 -3.88
C ARG A 110 7.11 -12.46 -4.39
N ASP A 111 6.70 -11.37 -5.02
CA ASP A 111 5.34 -11.25 -5.57
C ASP A 111 5.10 -12.26 -6.68
N ALA A 112 6.10 -12.49 -7.54
CA ALA A 112 6.01 -13.51 -8.58
C ALA A 112 5.84 -14.91 -7.98
N GLU A 113 6.63 -15.24 -6.97
CA GLU A 113 6.54 -16.55 -6.29
C GLU A 113 5.20 -16.71 -5.58
N TYR A 114 4.75 -15.70 -4.85
CA TYR A 114 3.49 -15.73 -4.11
C TYR A 114 2.29 -15.91 -5.04
N ASN A 115 2.34 -15.31 -6.23
CA ASN A 115 1.27 -15.37 -7.22
C ASN A 115 1.46 -16.49 -8.24
N GLN A 116 2.57 -17.24 -8.18
CA GLN A 116 2.90 -18.30 -9.13
C GLN A 116 2.88 -17.83 -10.58
N VAL A 117 3.52 -16.69 -10.82
CA VAL A 117 3.68 -16.10 -12.16
C VAL A 117 5.15 -15.86 -12.44
N ASP A 118 5.49 -15.71 -13.72
CA ASP A 118 6.84 -15.36 -14.15
C ASP A 118 7.21 -13.96 -13.66
N ILE A 119 8.48 -13.79 -13.28
CA ILE A 119 9.00 -12.49 -12.86
C ILE A 119 8.85 -11.43 -13.97
N GLU A 120 8.92 -11.84 -15.23
CA GLU A 120 8.75 -10.93 -16.36
C GLU A 120 7.37 -10.27 -16.38
N ILE A 121 6.34 -10.99 -15.93
CA ILE A 121 4.99 -10.44 -15.83
C ILE A 121 4.98 -9.27 -14.84
N ILE A 122 5.61 -9.46 -13.69
CA ILE A 122 5.71 -8.40 -12.67
C ILE A 122 6.52 -7.22 -13.20
N ASN A 123 7.67 -7.48 -13.84
CA ASN A 123 8.52 -6.43 -14.40
C ASN A 123 7.78 -5.60 -15.45
N ASP A 124 6.99 -6.24 -16.30
CA ASP A 124 6.20 -5.56 -17.32
C ASP A 124 5.12 -4.67 -16.69
N ILE A 125 4.47 -5.15 -15.63
CA ILE A 125 3.43 -4.39 -14.91
C ILE A 125 4.00 -3.08 -14.38
N ILE A 126 5.13 -3.13 -13.71
CA ILE A 126 5.68 -1.93 -13.07
C ILE A 126 6.40 -0.99 -14.02
N SER A 127 6.74 -1.44 -15.22
CA SER A 127 7.41 -0.61 -16.24
C SER A 127 6.45 0.27 -17.03
N GLU A 128 5.17 0.02 -16.92
CA GLU A 128 4.14 0.78 -17.64
C GLU A 128 3.91 2.18 -17.09
#